data_03ea56a155202b6649ed36d0e93ae3f8
#
_entry.id   03ea56a155202b6649ed36d0e93ae3f8
#
_cell.length_a   1.000
_cell.length_b   1.000
_cell.length_c   1.000
_cell.angle_alpha   90.00
_cell.angle_beta   90.00
_cell.angle_gamma   90.00
#
_symmetry.space_group_name_H-M   'P 1'
#
loop_
_entity.id
_entity.type
_entity.pdbx_description
1 polymer ?
#
loop_
_entity_poly.entity_id
_entity_poly.type
_entity_poly.pdbx_seq_one_letter_code
_entity_poly.pdbx_strand_id
1 'polypeptide(L)'
;MLRAIMSTWTLFFGLLLISAGSGLQVVLLGTRAAEAGFNNIATGIVMSGYFAGIFVGSIVVPQILASVGHVRVFGAMSAIASAAVLVHVVFLDPSGWTAMRFASGFSFAGMYIVCESWLNEKATNETRGQLLSLYMITNLGGMAAGQ
;
A
#
# COMPACT_ATOMS: atom_id res chain seq x y z
N MET A 1 -11.30 6.85 23.71
CA MET A 1 -11.59 6.23 22.41
C MET A 1 -12.12 7.22 21.37
N LEU A 2 -13.32 7.80 21.54
CA LEU A 2 -13.91 8.75 20.56
C LEU A 2 -12.97 9.90 20.17
N ARG A 3 -12.27 10.54 21.11
CA ARG A 3 -11.33 11.63 20.81
C ARG A 3 -10.12 11.16 19.98
N ALA A 4 -9.59 9.97 20.23
CA ALA A 4 -8.50 9.40 19.46
C ALA A 4 -8.95 9.06 18.03
N ILE A 5 -10.14 8.50 17.85
CA ILE A 5 -10.73 8.23 16.53
C ILE A 5 -11.01 9.55 15.80
N MET A 6 -11.57 10.56 16.47
CA MET A 6 -11.81 11.87 15.86
C MET A 6 -10.54 12.63 15.46
N SER A 7 -9.42 12.38 16.14
CA SER A 7 -8.12 12.99 15.77
C SER A 7 -7.40 12.22 14.64
N THR A 8 -7.82 10.99 14.35
CA THR A 8 -7.18 10.11 13.35
C THR A 8 -8.11 9.67 12.22
N TRP A 9 -9.36 10.19 12.17
CA TRP A 9 -10.35 9.79 11.17
C TRP A 9 -9.87 10.00 9.72
N THR A 10 -9.14 11.09 9.47
CA THR A 10 -8.57 11.39 8.14
C THR A 10 -7.56 10.34 7.72
N LEU A 11 -6.77 9.81 8.66
CA LEU A 11 -5.83 8.73 8.42
C LEU A 11 -6.57 7.44 8.06
N PHE A 12 -7.64 7.08 8.80
CA PHE A 12 -8.45 5.90 8.49
C PHE A 12 -9.17 6.02 7.15
N PHE A 13 -9.68 7.21 6.81
CA PHE A 13 -10.29 7.45 5.51
C PHE A 13 -9.27 7.34 4.37
N GLY A 14 -8.09 7.93 4.53
CA GLY A 14 -6.98 7.78 3.57
C GLY A 14 -6.55 6.33 3.41
N LEU A 15 -6.41 5.59 4.51
CA LEU A 15 -6.08 4.17 4.50
C LEU A 15 -7.15 3.33 3.78
N LEU A 16 -8.44 3.62 4.00
CA LEU A 16 -9.54 2.94 3.32
C LEU A 16 -9.44 3.11 1.80
N LEU A 17 -9.22 4.34 1.33
CA LEU A 17 -9.08 4.63 -0.11
C LEU A 17 -7.86 3.95 -0.71
N ILE A 18 -6.71 4.00 -0.04
CA ILE A 18 -5.48 3.35 -0.48
C ILE A 18 -5.66 1.84 -0.56
N SER A 19 -6.27 1.24 0.45
CA SER A 19 -6.51 -0.21 0.50
C SER A 19 -7.51 -0.65 -0.57
N ALA A 20 -8.58 0.12 -0.80
CA ALA A 20 -9.52 -0.13 -1.90
C ALA A 20 -8.84 -0.04 -3.27
N GLY A 21 -8.00 0.98 -3.49
CA GLY A 21 -7.18 1.11 -4.68
C GLY A 21 -6.23 -0.07 -4.88
N SER A 22 -5.61 -0.57 -3.80
CA SER A 22 -4.75 -1.77 -3.85
C SER A 22 -5.53 -3.02 -4.24
N GLY A 23 -6.72 -3.24 -3.64
CA GLY A 23 -7.60 -4.35 -3.97
C GLY A 23 -8.01 -4.35 -5.45
N LEU A 24 -8.47 -3.19 -5.93
CA LEU A 24 -8.85 -2.98 -7.33
C LEU A 24 -7.67 -3.24 -8.28
N GLN A 25 -6.47 -2.74 -7.93
CA GLN A 25 -5.27 -2.92 -8.75
C GLN A 25 -4.92 -4.40 -8.95
N VAL A 26 -5.05 -5.23 -7.92
CA VAL A 26 -4.76 -6.67 -8.02
C VAL A 26 -5.67 -7.35 -9.05
N VAL A 27 -6.97 -7.07 -8.98
CA VAL A 27 -7.96 -7.65 -9.92
C VAL A 27 -7.73 -7.14 -11.35
N LEU A 28 -7.58 -5.82 -11.52
CA LEU A 28 -7.37 -5.21 -12.83
C LEU A 28 -6.08 -5.69 -13.51
N LEU A 29 -4.98 -5.82 -12.78
CA LEU A 29 -3.73 -6.31 -13.35
C LEU A 29 -3.81 -7.79 -13.73
N GLY A 30 -4.53 -8.61 -12.94
CA GLY A 30 -4.75 -10.00 -13.29
C GLY A 30 -5.53 -10.18 -14.60
N THR A 31 -6.64 -9.45 -14.75
CA THR A 31 -7.46 -9.46 -15.97
C THR A 31 -6.71 -8.90 -17.17
N ARG A 32 -6.02 -7.79 -17.01
CA ARG A 32 -5.22 -7.16 -18.06
C ARG A 32 -4.03 -8.03 -18.51
N ALA A 33 -3.36 -8.73 -17.59
CA ALA A 33 -2.30 -9.67 -17.94
C ALA A 33 -2.84 -10.81 -18.83
N ALA A 34 -4.02 -11.35 -18.51
CA ALA A 34 -4.66 -12.37 -19.31
C ALA A 34 -5.05 -11.84 -20.71
N GLU A 35 -5.66 -10.65 -20.82
CA GLU A 35 -6.00 -9.99 -22.08
C GLU A 35 -4.77 -9.70 -22.94
N ALA A 36 -3.65 -9.32 -22.31
CA ALA A 36 -2.37 -9.07 -23.00
C ALA A 36 -1.64 -10.36 -23.43
N GLY A 37 -2.21 -11.52 -23.13
CA GLY A 37 -1.65 -12.81 -23.51
C GLY A 37 -0.42 -13.22 -22.71
N PHE A 38 -0.25 -12.68 -21.49
CA PHE A 38 0.85 -13.10 -20.61
C PHE A 38 0.65 -14.57 -20.21
N ASN A 39 1.71 -15.37 -20.35
CA ASN A 39 1.66 -16.73 -19.83
C ASN A 39 1.68 -16.74 -18.28
N ASN A 40 1.33 -17.88 -17.69
CA ASN A 40 1.23 -18.01 -16.23
C ASN A 40 2.56 -17.70 -15.52
N ILE A 41 3.71 -18.00 -16.13
CA ILE A 41 5.02 -17.72 -15.56
C ILE A 41 5.27 -16.21 -15.52
N ALA A 42 5.04 -15.50 -16.63
CA ALA A 42 5.18 -14.07 -16.71
C ALA A 42 4.25 -13.35 -15.70
N THR A 43 2.99 -13.77 -15.64
CA THR A 43 2.03 -13.22 -14.65
C THR A 43 2.50 -13.48 -13.22
N GLY A 44 3.02 -14.66 -12.92
CA GLY A 44 3.60 -15.00 -11.62
C GLY A 44 4.78 -14.11 -11.24
N ILE A 45 5.69 -13.85 -12.18
CA ILE A 45 6.85 -12.96 -11.97
C ILE A 45 6.37 -11.52 -11.71
N VAL A 46 5.44 -11.02 -12.50
CA VAL A 46 4.86 -9.69 -12.32
C VAL A 46 4.24 -9.56 -10.91
N MET A 47 3.44 -10.54 -10.50
CA MET A 47 2.82 -10.50 -9.17
C MET A 47 3.85 -10.62 -8.04
N SER A 48 4.90 -11.41 -8.22
CA SER A 48 6.01 -11.55 -7.25
C SER A 48 6.77 -10.24 -7.05
N GLY A 49 6.87 -9.39 -8.06
CA GLY A 49 7.49 -8.07 -7.97
C GLY A 49 6.93 -7.22 -6.82
N TYR A 50 5.61 -7.31 -6.60
CA TYR A 50 4.96 -6.60 -5.48
C TYR A 50 5.48 -7.04 -4.12
N PHE A 51 5.61 -8.34 -3.89
CA PHE A 51 6.13 -8.87 -2.62
C PHE A 51 7.61 -8.55 -2.42
N ALA A 52 8.40 -8.56 -3.49
CA ALA A 52 9.79 -8.10 -3.44
C ALA A 52 9.87 -6.62 -3.04
N GLY A 53 8.98 -5.78 -3.57
CA GLY A 53 8.85 -4.37 -3.19
C GLY A 53 8.48 -4.20 -1.72
N ILE A 54 7.50 -4.97 -1.22
CA ILE A 54 7.13 -4.98 0.20
C ILE A 54 8.33 -5.35 1.07
N PHE A 55 9.05 -6.40 0.71
CA PHE A 55 10.21 -6.87 1.47
C PHE A 55 11.28 -5.78 1.57
N VAL A 56 11.68 -5.18 0.46
CA VAL A 56 12.66 -4.08 0.46
C VAL A 56 12.13 -2.86 1.22
N GLY A 57 10.86 -2.49 1.01
CA GLY A 57 10.20 -1.39 1.69
C GLY A 57 10.17 -1.55 3.21
N SER A 58 9.94 -2.76 3.70
CA SER A 58 9.92 -3.04 5.15
C SER A 58 11.27 -2.81 5.82
N ILE A 59 12.36 -2.92 5.09
CA ILE A 59 13.73 -2.69 5.59
C ILE A 59 14.13 -1.22 5.47
N VAL A 60 13.85 -0.61 4.32
CA VAL A 60 14.35 0.73 3.96
C VAL A 60 13.51 1.85 4.54
N VAL A 61 12.17 1.71 4.48
CA VAL A 61 11.26 2.81 4.85
C VAL A 61 11.35 3.20 6.33
N PRO A 62 11.54 2.32 7.32
CA PRO A 62 11.71 2.74 8.71
C PRO A 62 12.89 3.71 8.91
N GLN A 63 13.98 3.53 8.17
CA GLN A 63 15.17 4.41 8.23
C GLN A 63 14.86 5.79 7.63
N ILE A 64 14.14 5.81 6.50
CA ILE A 64 13.70 7.06 5.86
C ILE A 64 12.71 7.79 6.78
N LEU A 65 11.76 7.06 7.36
CA LEU A 65 10.76 7.61 8.27
C LEU A 65 11.39 8.32 9.47
N ALA A 66 12.41 7.71 10.08
CA ALA A 66 13.12 8.29 11.21
C ALA A 66 13.79 9.63 10.88
N SER A 67 14.24 9.82 9.65
CA SER A 67 14.96 11.04 9.22
C SER A 67 14.04 12.11 8.59
N VAL A 68 12.99 11.69 7.88
CA VAL A 68 12.17 12.60 7.04
C VAL A 68 10.82 12.95 7.70
N GLY A 69 10.28 12.05 8.52
CA GLY A 69 9.01 12.20 9.23
C GLY A 69 7.79 11.68 8.44
N HIS A 70 6.71 11.41 9.19
CA HIS A 70 5.52 10.68 8.72
C HIS A 70 4.84 11.29 7.49
N VAL A 71 4.54 12.59 7.52
CA VAL A 71 3.75 13.25 6.46
C VAL A 71 4.48 13.24 5.12
N ARG A 72 5.78 13.52 5.14
CA ARG A 72 6.59 13.58 3.92
C ARG A 72 6.78 12.20 3.31
N VAL A 73 7.06 11.19 4.13
CA VAL A 73 7.21 9.80 3.67
C VAL A 73 5.89 9.30 3.09
N PHE A 74 4.77 9.52 3.77
CA PHE A 74 3.45 9.14 3.28
C PHE A 74 3.13 9.79 1.92
N GLY A 75 3.38 11.09 1.78
CA GLY A 75 3.16 11.82 0.53
C GLY A 75 4.03 11.28 -0.61
N ALA A 76 5.32 11.03 -0.35
CA ALA A 76 6.24 10.47 -1.35
C ALA A 76 5.82 9.06 -1.78
N MET A 77 5.46 8.18 -0.82
CA MET A 77 5.01 6.82 -1.12
C MET A 77 3.70 6.83 -1.92
N SER A 78 2.75 7.69 -1.55
CA SER A 78 1.48 7.83 -2.30
C SER A 78 1.72 8.32 -3.73
N ALA A 79 2.64 9.25 -3.94
CA ALA A 79 3.00 9.74 -5.27
C ALA A 79 3.64 8.64 -6.13
N ILE A 80 4.57 7.85 -5.57
CA ILE A 80 5.20 6.73 -6.28
C ILE A 80 4.16 5.67 -6.63
N ALA A 81 3.27 5.30 -5.69
CA ALA A 81 2.20 4.33 -5.95
C ALA A 81 1.29 4.78 -7.09
N SER A 82 0.87 6.05 -7.08
CA SER A 82 0.03 6.64 -8.13
C SER A 82 0.73 6.64 -9.49
N ALA A 83 1.99 7.05 -9.53
CA ALA A 83 2.79 7.03 -10.75
C ALA A 83 2.95 5.60 -11.30
N ALA A 84 3.23 4.62 -10.43
CA ALA A 84 3.36 3.22 -10.82
C ALA A 84 2.08 2.67 -11.46
N VAL A 85 0.89 3.02 -10.91
CA VAL A 85 -0.40 2.62 -11.49
C VAL A 85 -0.59 3.21 -12.88
N LEU A 86 -0.28 4.50 -13.07
CA LEU A 86 -0.42 5.16 -14.37
C LEU A 86 0.52 4.57 -15.43
N VAL A 87 1.74 4.24 -15.03
CA VAL A 87 2.74 3.66 -15.94
C VAL A 87 2.36 2.25 -16.39
N HIS A 88 1.63 1.46 -15.59
CA HIS A 88 1.09 0.17 -16.04
C HIS A 88 0.18 0.27 -17.27
N VAL A 89 -0.48 1.42 -17.49
CA VAL A 89 -1.34 1.64 -18.66
C VAL A 89 -0.52 1.87 -19.91
N VAL A 90 0.66 2.45 -19.78
CA VAL A 90 1.51 2.85 -20.93
C VAL A 90 2.38 1.70 -21.43
N PHE A 91 2.92 0.90 -20.52
CA PHE A 91 3.83 -0.20 -20.85
C PHE A 91 3.09 -1.53 -20.70
N LEU A 92 2.96 -2.28 -21.79
CA LEU A 92 2.28 -3.59 -21.85
C LEU A 92 3.32 -4.73 -22.02
N ASP A 93 4.41 -4.68 -21.22
CA ASP A 93 5.40 -5.74 -21.19
C ASP A 93 5.62 -6.29 -19.77
N PRO A 94 5.92 -7.59 -19.61
CA PRO A 94 6.09 -8.21 -18.28
C PRO A 94 7.21 -7.58 -17.45
N SER A 95 8.30 -7.13 -18.07
CA SER A 95 9.44 -6.55 -17.34
C SER A 95 9.10 -5.18 -16.76
N GLY A 96 8.46 -4.31 -17.56
CA GLY A 96 7.95 -3.01 -17.11
C GLY A 96 6.91 -3.17 -16.00
N TRP A 97 6.00 -4.11 -16.15
CA TRP A 97 4.99 -4.40 -15.13
C TRP A 97 5.61 -4.93 -13.84
N THR A 98 6.63 -5.78 -13.91
CA THR A 98 7.36 -6.26 -12.73
C THR A 98 8.00 -5.11 -11.96
N ALA A 99 8.66 -4.19 -12.68
CA ALA A 99 9.27 -3.01 -12.05
C ALA A 99 8.22 -2.09 -11.40
N MET A 100 7.07 -1.87 -12.05
CA MET A 100 5.98 -1.07 -11.48
C MET A 100 5.31 -1.76 -10.30
N ARG A 101 5.18 -3.08 -10.33
CA ARG A 101 4.69 -3.87 -9.18
C ARG A 101 5.65 -3.78 -7.99
N PHE A 102 6.95 -3.83 -8.26
CA PHE A 102 7.96 -3.60 -7.21
C PHE A 102 7.81 -2.21 -6.59
N ALA A 103 7.72 -1.15 -7.42
CA ALA A 103 7.52 0.22 -6.94
C ALA A 103 6.22 0.37 -6.14
N SER A 104 5.13 -0.25 -6.59
CA SER A 104 3.86 -0.29 -5.86
C SER A 104 4.01 -0.98 -4.50
N GLY A 105 4.60 -2.18 -4.46
CA GLY A 105 4.81 -2.93 -3.22
C GLY A 105 5.67 -2.17 -2.21
N PHE A 106 6.76 -1.57 -2.67
CA PHE A 106 7.61 -0.70 -1.86
C PHE A 106 6.82 0.48 -1.25
N SER A 107 6.02 1.13 -2.06
CA SER A 107 5.21 2.28 -1.65
C SER A 107 4.11 1.88 -0.66
N PHE A 108 3.41 0.79 -0.90
CA PHE A 108 2.39 0.30 0.02
C PHE A 108 2.97 -0.11 1.37
N ALA A 109 4.12 -0.81 1.38
CA ALA A 109 4.84 -1.10 2.63
C ALA A 109 5.16 0.18 3.40
N GLY A 110 5.65 1.21 2.69
CA GLY A 110 5.94 2.50 3.28
C GLY A 110 4.71 3.18 3.89
N MET A 111 3.60 3.22 3.16
CA MET A 111 2.36 3.81 3.67
C MET A 111 1.82 3.08 4.90
N TYR A 112 1.86 1.74 4.90
CA TYR A 112 1.42 0.94 6.05
C TYR A 112 2.31 1.17 7.28
N ILE A 113 3.64 1.19 7.11
CA ILE A 113 4.59 1.47 8.19
C ILE A 113 4.35 2.86 8.78
N VAL A 114 4.14 3.87 7.94
CA VAL A 114 3.82 5.24 8.40
C VAL A 114 2.52 5.27 9.19
N CYS A 115 1.46 4.63 8.68
CA CYS A 115 0.16 4.57 9.37
C CYS A 115 0.28 3.89 10.74
N GLU A 116 0.95 2.73 10.79
CA GLU A 116 1.13 1.98 12.04
C GLU A 116 1.99 2.75 13.05
N SER A 117 3.09 3.35 12.60
CA SER A 117 3.95 4.18 13.44
C SER A 117 3.17 5.36 14.02
N TRP A 118 2.41 6.07 13.19
CA TRP A 118 1.61 7.22 13.63
C TRP A 118 0.50 6.84 14.60
N LEU A 119 -0.20 5.72 14.35
CA LEU A 119 -1.20 5.21 15.28
C LEU A 119 -0.57 4.80 16.62
N ASN A 120 0.59 4.17 16.60
CA ASN A 120 1.32 3.81 17.81
C ASN A 120 1.76 5.02 18.65
N GLU A 121 2.16 6.13 18.01
CA GLU A 121 2.49 7.38 18.71
C GLU A 121 1.27 8.04 19.37
N LYS A 122 0.08 7.89 18.77
CA LYS A 122 -1.16 8.47 19.28
C LYS A 122 -1.88 7.57 20.30
N ALA A 123 -1.53 6.30 20.35
CA ALA A 123 -2.15 5.30 21.21
C ALA A 123 -1.62 5.41 22.64
N THR A 124 -2.53 5.23 23.62
CA THR A 124 -2.17 4.88 25.00
C THR A 124 -2.12 3.35 25.12
N ASN A 125 -1.52 2.83 26.20
CA ASN A 125 -1.50 1.38 26.46
C ASN A 125 -2.90 0.76 26.45
N GLU A 126 -3.92 1.51 26.87
CA GLU A 126 -5.33 1.08 26.94
C GLU A 126 -6.03 1.10 25.57
N THR A 127 -5.64 2.01 24.68
CA THR A 127 -6.32 2.21 23.39
C THR A 127 -5.57 1.59 22.21
N ARG A 128 -4.33 1.17 22.40
CA ARG A 128 -3.46 0.65 21.34
C ARG A 128 -4.06 -0.54 20.59
N GLY A 129 -4.54 -1.54 21.33
CA GLY A 129 -5.17 -2.72 20.73
C GLY A 129 -6.40 -2.37 19.90
N GLN A 130 -7.23 -1.45 20.39
CA GLN A 130 -8.45 -1.01 19.70
C GLN A 130 -8.13 -0.23 18.41
N LEU A 131 -7.14 0.67 18.44
CA LEU A 131 -6.71 1.43 17.26
C LEU A 131 -6.08 0.53 16.19
N LEU A 132 -5.25 -0.44 16.60
CA LEU A 132 -4.67 -1.41 15.66
C LEU A 132 -5.73 -2.36 15.10
N SER A 133 -6.72 -2.78 15.88
CA SER A 133 -7.83 -3.59 15.36
C SER A 133 -8.66 -2.81 14.34
N LEU A 134 -8.96 -1.55 14.60
CA LEU A 134 -9.66 -0.68 13.66
C LEU A 134 -8.84 -0.47 12.37
N TYR A 135 -7.52 -0.29 12.51
CA TYR A 135 -6.60 -0.23 11.37
C TYR A 135 -6.68 -1.49 10.50
N MET A 136 -6.60 -2.67 11.10
CA MET A 136 -6.70 -3.94 10.37
C MET A 136 -8.05 -4.11 9.67
N ILE A 137 -9.15 -3.79 10.35
CA ILE A 137 -10.51 -3.84 9.77
C ILE A 137 -10.61 -2.88 8.58
N THR A 138 -10.11 -1.65 8.73
CA THR A 138 -10.13 -0.64 7.66
C THR A 138 -9.29 -1.09 6.46
N ASN A 139 -8.11 -1.64 6.71
CA ASN A 139 -7.21 -2.12 5.65
C ASN A 139 -7.83 -3.31 4.89
N LEU A 140 -8.20 -4.38 5.60
CA LEU A 140 -8.77 -5.58 4.97
C LEU A 140 -10.14 -5.30 4.35
N GLY A 141 -10.98 -4.51 5.01
CA GLY A 141 -12.28 -4.09 4.48
C GLY A 141 -12.16 -3.22 3.22
N GLY A 142 -11.19 -2.31 3.21
CA GLY A 142 -10.86 -1.51 2.03
C GLY A 142 -10.40 -2.38 0.86
N MET A 143 -9.46 -3.30 1.10
CA MET A 143 -8.99 -4.23 0.07
C MET A 143 -10.13 -5.09 -0.49
N ALA A 144 -10.97 -5.64 0.38
CA ALA A 144 -12.12 -6.45 -0.04
C ALA A 144 -13.15 -5.63 -0.85
N ALA A 145 -13.39 -4.38 -0.45
CA ALA A 145 -14.30 -3.49 -1.19
C ALA A 145 -13.77 -3.07 -2.57
N GLY A 146 -12.44 -3.08 -2.74
CA GLY A 146 -11.79 -2.77 -4.02
C GLY A 146 -11.79 -3.93 -5.02
N GLN A 147 -11.99 -5.16 -4.57
CA GLN A 147 -12.03 -6.36 -5.41
C GLN A 147 -13.40 -6.59 -6.03
#